data_409bcb4531570342c80986a392276f41
#
_entry.id   409bcb4531570342c80986a392276f41
#
_cell.length_a   1.000
_cell.length_b   1.000
_cell.length_c   1.000
_cell.angle_alpha   90.00
_cell.angle_beta   90.00
_cell.angle_gamma   90.00
#
_symmetry.space_group_name_H-M   'P 1'
#
loop_
_entity.id
_entity.type
_entity.pdbx_description
1 polymer ?
#
loop_
_entity_poly.entity_id
_entity_poly.type
_entity_poly.pdbx_seq_one_letter_code
_entity_poly.pdbx_strand_id
1 'polypeptide(L)'
;MIKIAFIKFGGMAIGGTEKVLQTIAAELPKDQFQVDFFYCDAAPYIGSDFKHIDTDPSRVEYVKEHGVNLIKFDVEFKDVTKSTHDWVNTNFWDVFKEENYDVIQTGRAGHPEYPFHLINKTPIVDSIHLSGMAENKANSLKTVLISSEQRDRWIASGGSVDRAVSIPNPLKIPDIGDDNYREEFKLENKFIFGLHQRRDNHIFSPIPLEAYDEIETDDTAFILLGGSESYQKQAKDLGLKNFICLPTTGELEIIHKFLNTLDVYAHGRSDGEQCSCAIIEAMSHSLPVISHTAPSMGQLEQIGDAGEVVEGYEDYAEVMKKMMYNKNYYVDCKINSNKRYQDVYKLETVIQKYIEIYKEVVDV
;
A
#
# COMPACT_ATOMS: atom_id res chain seq x y z
N MET A 1 13.01 26.66 -5.73
CA MET A 1 12.48 25.41 -6.31
C MET A 1 13.43 24.30 -5.93
N ILE A 2 12.95 23.29 -5.21
CA ILE A 2 13.77 22.15 -4.75
C ILE A 2 13.87 21.11 -5.87
N LYS A 3 15.09 20.68 -6.17
CA LYS A 3 15.36 19.64 -7.19
C LYS A 3 15.52 18.28 -6.52
N ILE A 4 14.65 17.33 -6.86
CA ILE A 4 14.66 15.98 -6.29
C ILE A 4 14.96 14.94 -7.36
N ALA A 5 15.92 14.05 -7.08
CA ALA A 5 16.13 12.83 -7.84
C ALA A 5 15.41 11.65 -7.17
N PHE A 6 14.42 11.06 -7.83
CA PHE A 6 13.89 9.75 -7.48
C PHE A 6 14.73 8.67 -8.15
N ILE A 7 15.20 7.69 -7.41
CA ILE A 7 16.02 6.61 -7.95
C ILE A 7 15.44 5.26 -7.55
N LYS A 8 15.04 4.47 -8.53
CA LYS A 8 14.46 3.15 -8.27
C LYS A 8 14.77 2.16 -9.40
N PHE A 9 15.37 1.02 -9.04
CA PHE A 9 15.48 -0.15 -9.92
C PHE A 9 14.08 -0.69 -10.23
N GLY A 10 13.76 -0.86 -11.52
CA GLY A 10 12.41 -1.21 -11.96
C GLY A 10 11.37 -0.13 -11.65
N GLY A 11 11.77 1.14 -11.56
CA GLY A 11 10.95 2.22 -11.01
C GLY A 11 9.66 2.53 -11.75
N MET A 12 9.50 2.09 -12.99
CA MET A 12 8.27 2.25 -13.79
C MET A 12 7.44 0.96 -13.89
N ALA A 13 7.64 0.02 -12.98
CA ALA A 13 6.82 -1.19 -12.87
C ALA A 13 5.50 -0.92 -12.12
N ILE A 14 4.61 -1.92 -12.13
CA ILE A 14 3.31 -1.89 -11.42
C ILE A 14 3.39 -2.37 -9.97
N GLY A 15 4.57 -2.65 -9.44
CA GLY A 15 4.79 -3.08 -8.06
C GLY A 15 4.35 -2.04 -7.03
N GLY A 16 4.08 -2.49 -5.79
CA GLY A 16 3.59 -1.61 -4.72
C GLY A 16 4.55 -0.48 -4.37
N THR A 17 5.83 -0.78 -4.15
CA THR A 17 6.87 0.22 -3.84
C THR A 17 7.06 1.20 -4.99
N GLU A 18 7.05 0.70 -6.23
CA GLU A 18 7.19 1.49 -7.44
C GLU A 18 6.02 2.49 -7.57
N LYS A 19 4.79 2.01 -7.39
CA LYS A 19 3.58 2.87 -7.42
C LYS A 19 3.63 3.98 -6.36
N VAL A 20 4.12 3.68 -5.17
CA VAL A 20 4.28 4.69 -4.11
C VAL A 20 5.20 5.81 -4.56
N LEU A 21 6.40 5.49 -5.06
CA LEU A 21 7.35 6.50 -5.53
C LEU A 21 6.82 7.27 -6.74
N GLN A 22 6.18 6.58 -7.69
CA GLN A 22 5.54 7.22 -8.85
C GLN A 22 4.46 8.22 -8.42
N THR A 23 3.63 7.83 -7.44
CA THR A 23 2.57 8.70 -6.92
C THR A 23 3.16 9.92 -6.21
N ILE A 24 4.17 9.75 -5.35
CA ILE A 24 4.84 10.89 -4.69
C ILE A 24 5.41 11.82 -5.75
N ALA A 25 6.17 11.30 -6.72
CA ALA A 25 6.80 12.11 -7.79
C ALA A 25 5.77 12.88 -8.62
N ALA A 26 4.63 12.24 -8.95
CA ALA A 26 3.55 12.83 -9.73
C ALA A 26 2.81 13.94 -8.98
N GLU A 27 2.54 13.75 -7.70
CA GLU A 27 1.66 14.64 -6.90
C GLU A 27 2.42 15.80 -6.20
N LEU A 28 3.75 15.82 -6.25
CA LEU A 28 4.52 16.98 -5.74
C LEU A 28 4.20 18.26 -6.54
N PRO A 29 3.93 19.42 -5.85
CA PRO A 29 3.63 20.69 -6.50
C PRO A 29 4.76 21.16 -7.42
N LYS A 30 4.49 21.37 -8.70
CA LYS A 30 5.51 21.71 -9.72
C LYS A 30 6.02 23.14 -9.65
N ASP A 31 5.33 24.01 -8.92
CA ASP A 31 5.80 25.37 -8.58
C ASP A 31 6.83 25.38 -7.45
N GLN A 32 6.92 24.30 -6.64
CA GLN A 32 7.87 24.16 -5.54
C GLN A 32 8.97 23.14 -5.83
N PHE A 33 8.70 22.10 -6.61
CA PHE A 33 9.57 20.96 -6.84
C PHE A 33 9.81 20.70 -8.32
N GLN A 34 11.07 20.46 -8.67
CA GLN A 34 11.47 19.85 -9.94
C GLN A 34 11.88 18.40 -9.68
N VAL A 35 11.25 17.47 -10.37
CA VAL A 35 11.46 16.04 -10.14
C VAL A 35 12.03 15.37 -11.38
N ASP A 36 13.19 14.73 -11.20
CA ASP A 36 13.77 13.80 -12.15
C ASP A 36 13.64 12.37 -11.57
N PHE A 37 13.10 11.45 -12.36
CA PHE A 37 12.93 10.06 -11.95
C PHE A 37 13.82 9.13 -12.75
N PHE A 38 14.84 8.58 -12.10
CA PHE A 38 15.79 7.63 -12.66
C PHE A 38 15.27 6.20 -12.52
N TYR A 39 15.16 5.47 -13.63
CA TYR A 39 14.65 4.11 -13.65
C TYR A 39 15.35 3.25 -14.69
N CYS A 40 15.29 1.94 -14.53
CA CYS A 40 15.76 0.95 -15.52
C CYS A 40 14.73 -0.18 -15.67
N ASP A 41 14.87 -0.95 -16.75
CA ASP A 41 14.15 -2.20 -16.90
C ASP A 41 14.80 -3.27 -16.01
N ALA A 42 14.02 -3.93 -15.18
CA ALA A 42 14.54 -4.85 -14.18
C ALA A 42 14.33 -6.32 -14.53
N ALA A 43 13.26 -6.68 -15.23
CA ALA A 43 12.88 -8.05 -15.51
C ALA A 43 13.93 -8.88 -16.26
N PRO A 44 14.68 -8.36 -17.24
CA PRO A 44 15.69 -9.15 -17.94
C PRO A 44 16.77 -9.74 -17.03
N TYR A 45 16.95 -9.15 -15.84
CA TYR A 45 18.06 -9.46 -14.94
C TYR A 45 17.68 -10.32 -13.74
N ILE A 46 16.39 -10.46 -13.45
CA ILE A 46 15.90 -11.15 -12.25
C ILE A 46 15.21 -12.48 -12.62
N GLY A 47 14.90 -12.67 -13.90
CA GLY A 47 14.29 -13.90 -14.41
C GLY A 47 12.79 -13.77 -14.69
N SER A 48 12.24 -14.79 -15.36
CA SER A 48 10.87 -14.78 -15.88
C SER A 48 9.78 -14.68 -14.82
N ASP A 49 10.09 -15.02 -13.56
CA ASP A 49 9.12 -15.03 -12.46
C ASP A 49 8.86 -13.63 -11.91
N PHE A 50 9.68 -12.65 -12.27
CA PHE A 50 9.61 -11.25 -11.80
C PHE A 50 9.06 -10.28 -12.85
N LYS A 51 8.18 -10.72 -13.73
CA LYS A 51 7.56 -9.87 -14.77
C LYS A 51 6.81 -8.64 -14.22
N HIS A 52 6.39 -8.70 -12.97
CA HIS A 52 5.72 -7.57 -12.29
C HIS A 52 6.63 -6.36 -12.04
N ILE A 53 7.92 -6.48 -12.30
CA ILE A 53 8.89 -5.37 -12.23
C ILE A 53 9.37 -4.89 -13.61
N ASP A 54 8.71 -5.33 -14.68
CA ASP A 54 8.90 -4.76 -16.02
C ASP A 54 8.38 -3.33 -16.07
N THR A 55 9.00 -2.50 -16.89
CA THR A 55 8.50 -1.16 -17.18
C THR A 55 7.11 -1.26 -17.81
N ASP A 56 6.13 -0.65 -17.18
CA ASP A 56 4.75 -0.57 -17.66
C ASP A 56 4.54 0.75 -18.41
N PRO A 57 4.13 0.72 -19.69
CA PRO A 57 3.92 1.94 -20.47
C PRO A 57 2.90 2.90 -19.86
N SER A 58 1.84 2.40 -19.22
CA SER A 58 0.82 3.23 -18.58
C SER A 58 1.39 4.02 -17.39
N ARG A 59 2.36 3.44 -16.67
CA ARG A 59 3.04 4.11 -15.56
C ARG A 59 4.00 5.18 -16.05
N VAL A 60 4.68 4.93 -17.16
CA VAL A 60 5.53 5.91 -17.83
C VAL A 60 4.69 7.12 -18.29
N GLU A 61 3.55 6.88 -18.92
CA GLU A 61 2.63 7.93 -19.37
C GLU A 61 2.09 8.72 -18.19
N TYR A 62 1.54 8.05 -17.18
CA TYR A 62 1.04 8.68 -15.95
C TYR A 62 2.04 9.65 -15.33
N VAL A 63 3.29 9.20 -15.12
CA VAL A 63 4.31 10.03 -14.46
C VAL A 63 4.73 11.22 -15.34
N LYS A 64 4.83 11.02 -16.67
CA LYS A 64 5.13 12.10 -17.64
C LYS A 64 4.03 13.16 -17.72
N GLU A 65 2.76 12.74 -17.74
CA GLU A 65 1.61 13.65 -17.78
C GLU A 65 1.55 14.56 -16.55
N HIS A 66 2.08 14.09 -15.43
CA HIS A 66 2.23 14.87 -14.19
C HIS A 66 3.51 15.72 -14.14
N GLY A 67 4.20 15.93 -15.27
CA GLY A 67 5.34 16.84 -15.39
C GLY A 67 6.63 16.37 -14.73
N VAL A 68 6.79 15.06 -14.51
CA VAL A 68 8.03 14.46 -14.03
C VAL A 68 8.95 14.15 -15.20
N ASN A 69 10.22 14.54 -15.10
CA ASN A 69 11.23 14.20 -16.09
C ASN A 69 11.73 12.76 -15.87
N LEU A 70 11.51 11.87 -16.84
CA LEU A 70 11.93 10.48 -16.76
C LEU A 70 13.29 10.28 -17.42
N ILE A 71 14.23 9.72 -16.67
CA ILE A 71 15.59 9.43 -17.13
C ILE A 71 15.83 7.93 -17.00
N LYS A 72 15.86 7.27 -18.15
CA LYS A 72 16.14 5.82 -18.21
C LYS A 72 17.66 5.61 -18.21
N PHE A 73 18.10 4.64 -17.42
CA PHE A 73 19.48 4.14 -17.47
C PHE A 73 19.48 2.62 -17.72
N ASP A 74 20.64 2.10 -18.07
CA ASP A 74 20.80 0.69 -18.38
C ASP A 74 21.60 -0.01 -17.28
N VAL A 75 21.22 -1.25 -17.00
CA VAL A 75 21.91 -2.18 -16.11
C VAL A 75 22.09 -3.48 -16.83
N GLU A 76 23.32 -3.98 -16.95
CA GLU A 76 23.56 -5.26 -17.60
C GLU A 76 23.22 -6.45 -16.69
N PHE A 77 23.53 -6.31 -15.40
CA PHE A 77 23.26 -7.35 -14.41
C PHE A 77 23.13 -6.76 -13.01
N LYS A 78 22.31 -7.39 -12.17
CA LYS A 78 22.22 -7.12 -10.75
C LYS A 78 22.75 -8.33 -9.97
N ASP A 79 23.80 -8.15 -9.18
CA ASP A 79 24.34 -9.21 -8.34
C ASP A 79 23.46 -9.42 -7.10
N VAL A 80 22.52 -10.35 -7.23
CA VAL A 80 21.59 -10.71 -6.15
C VAL A 80 22.22 -11.50 -5.02
N THR A 81 23.47 -11.95 -5.18
CA THR A 81 24.20 -12.64 -4.10
C THR A 81 24.80 -11.69 -3.07
N LYS A 82 24.95 -10.41 -3.43
CA LYS A 82 25.42 -9.37 -2.52
C LYS A 82 24.26 -8.74 -1.76
N SER A 83 24.49 -8.40 -0.51
CA SER A 83 23.49 -7.73 0.33
C SER A 83 23.06 -6.34 -0.22
N THR A 84 23.91 -5.68 -0.99
CA THR A 84 23.67 -4.39 -1.64
C THR A 84 22.98 -4.51 -2.98
N HIS A 85 22.88 -5.72 -3.56
CA HIS A 85 22.35 -5.95 -4.91
C HIS A 85 22.99 -5.00 -5.94
N ASP A 86 24.31 -5.00 -6.00
CA ASP A 86 25.04 -4.10 -6.87
C ASP A 86 24.73 -4.30 -8.36
N TRP A 87 24.59 -3.19 -9.07
CA TRP A 87 24.45 -3.21 -10.52
C TRP A 87 25.82 -3.37 -11.17
N VAL A 88 25.86 -4.16 -12.22
CA VAL A 88 27.07 -4.42 -13.00
C VAL A 88 26.89 -3.80 -14.39
N ASN A 89 27.94 -3.16 -14.91
CA ASN A 89 27.93 -2.53 -16.23
C ASN A 89 26.71 -1.59 -16.42
N THR A 90 26.64 -0.54 -15.64
CA THR A 90 25.58 0.47 -15.70
C THR A 90 26.13 1.80 -16.21
N ASN A 91 25.33 2.51 -17.01
CA ASN A 91 25.56 3.91 -17.38
C ASN A 91 24.89 4.90 -16.42
N PHE A 92 24.38 4.44 -15.26
CA PHE A 92 23.72 5.31 -14.28
C PHE A 92 24.53 6.55 -13.94
N TRP A 93 25.83 6.40 -13.71
CA TRP A 93 26.74 7.51 -13.35
C TRP A 93 27.04 8.47 -14.50
N ASP A 94 26.72 8.13 -15.74
CA ASP A 94 26.81 9.02 -16.87
C ASP A 94 25.64 10.01 -16.91
N VAL A 95 24.45 9.54 -16.54
CA VAL A 95 23.20 10.31 -16.56
C VAL A 95 22.84 10.95 -15.22
N PHE A 96 23.33 10.42 -14.10
CA PHE A 96 23.10 10.92 -12.76
C PHE A 96 24.34 11.65 -12.22
N LYS A 97 24.14 12.87 -11.72
CA LYS A 97 25.16 13.66 -11.01
C LYS A 97 24.57 14.15 -9.70
N GLU A 98 25.12 13.68 -8.59
CA GLU A 98 24.63 13.92 -7.24
C GLU A 98 24.48 15.42 -6.94
N GLU A 99 25.46 16.23 -7.39
CA GLU A 99 25.52 17.68 -7.18
C GLU A 99 24.43 18.49 -7.90
N ASN A 100 23.65 17.89 -8.77
CA ASN A 100 22.56 18.57 -9.48
C ASN A 100 21.25 18.58 -8.67
N TYR A 101 21.20 17.92 -7.51
CA TYR A 101 20.00 17.71 -6.72
C TYR A 101 20.18 18.19 -5.28
N ASP A 102 19.10 18.75 -4.75
CA ASP A 102 19.03 19.18 -3.34
C ASP A 102 18.68 17.98 -2.43
N VAL A 103 17.89 17.02 -2.94
CA VAL A 103 17.44 15.82 -2.21
C VAL A 103 17.40 14.63 -3.15
N ILE A 104 17.67 13.45 -2.62
CA ILE A 104 17.47 12.18 -3.30
C ILE A 104 16.40 11.38 -2.56
N GLN A 105 15.39 10.91 -3.28
CA GLN A 105 14.38 9.98 -2.79
C GLN A 105 14.67 8.58 -3.30
N THR A 106 14.80 7.63 -2.39
CA THR A 106 14.89 6.21 -2.72
C THR A 106 13.70 5.44 -2.15
N GLY A 107 13.49 4.22 -2.63
CA GLY A 107 12.47 3.32 -2.08
C GLY A 107 12.98 1.90 -2.12
N ARG A 108 13.02 1.23 -0.96
CA ARG A 108 13.63 -0.08 -0.79
C ARG A 108 12.65 -1.09 -0.22
N ALA A 109 12.90 -2.36 -0.54
CA ALA A 109 12.17 -3.46 0.05
C ALA A 109 12.53 -3.71 1.53
N GLY A 110 13.64 -3.17 2.04
CA GLY A 110 14.06 -3.32 3.43
C GLY A 110 15.51 -3.74 3.61
N HIS A 111 16.25 -3.85 2.53
CA HIS A 111 17.69 -4.10 2.51
C HIS A 111 18.41 -3.02 1.69
N PRO A 112 19.73 -2.80 1.90
CA PRO A 112 20.50 -1.88 1.09
C PRO A 112 20.40 -2.22 -0.39
N GLU A 113 20.23 -1.21 -1.22
CA GLU A 113 20.21 -1.33 -2.68
C GLU A 113 21.21 -0.35 -3.30
N TYR A 114 21.83 -0.77 -4.40
CA TYR A 114 22.58 0.14 -5.25
C TYR A 114 21.61 1.18 -5.87
N PRO A 115 21.96 2.46 -6.02
CA PRO A 115 23.25 3.07 -5.68
C PRO A 115 23.30 3.74 -4.30
N PHE A 116 22.37 3.44 -3.41
CA PHE A 116 22.17 4.09 -2.11
C PHE A 116 23.49 4.24 -1.32
N HIS A 117 24.27 3.17 -1.21
CA HIS A 117 25.50 3.15 -0.44
C HIS A 117 26.64 3.96 -1.07
N LEU A 118 26.57 4.30 -2.36
CA LEU A 118 27.60 5.09 -3.06
C LEU A 118 27.30 6.59 -3.12
N ILE A 119 26.08 7.00 -2.81
CA ILE A 119 25.69 8.42 -2.74
C ILE A 119 26.04 8.95 -1.36
N ASN A 120 26.93 9.95 -1.26
CA ASN A 120 27.54 10.33 0.01
C ASN A 120 27.45 11.81 0.38
N LYS A 121 26.98 12.68 -0.51
CA LYS A 121 26.97 14.13 -0.31
C LYS A 121 25.56 14.67 -0.17
N THR A 122 24.71 14.41 -1.17
CA THR A 122 23.34 14.94 -1.20
C THR A 122 22.47 14.25 -0.14
N PRO A 123 21.64 14.99 0.59
CA PRO A 123 20.68 14.43 1.53
C PRO A 123 19.79 13.37 0.89
N ILE A 124 19.58 12.26 1.60
CA ILE A 124 18.69 11.17 1.17
C ILE A 124 17.49 11.10 2.08
N VAL A 125 16.31 11.04 1.49
CA VAL A 125 15.07 10.53 2.08
C VAL A 125 14.87 9.11 1.56
N ASP A 126 14.85 8.14 2.45
CA ASP A 126 14.75 6.74 2.11
C ASP A 126 13.41 6.16 2.59
N SER A 127 12.65 5.53 1.70
CA SER A 127 11.37 4.88 2.06
C SER A 127 11.54 3.37 2.10
N ILE A 128 11.15 2.76 3.23
CA ILE A 128 11.24 1.30 3.42
C ILE A 128 9.82 0.72 3.48
N HIS A 129 9.53 -0.23 2.60
CA HIS A 129 8.19 -0.80 2.41
C HIS A 129 8.01 -2.21 2.98
N LEU A 130 9.09 -2.91 3.28
CA LEU A 130 9.09 -4.21 3.95
C LEU A 130 9.94 -4.15 5.21
N SER A 131 9.78 -5.13 6.08
CA SER A 131 10.65 -5.26 7.26
C SER A 131 12.09 -5.45 6.81
N GLY A 132 13.00 -4.67 7.38
CA GLY A 132 14.41 -4.71 7.02
C GLY A 132 15.30 -4.26 8.18
N MET A 133 16.61 -4.45 8.00
CA MET A 133 17.61 -4.03 8.97
C MET A 133 17.81 -2.53 8.92
N ALA A 134 18.03 -1.93 10.09
CA ALA A 134 18.39 -0.54 10.18
C ALA A 134 19.74 -0.27 9.51
N GLU A 135 19.83 0.85 8.81
CA GLU A 135 21.02 1.34 8.20
C GLU A 135 21.20 2.83 8.52
N ASN A 136 22.34 3.18 9.14
CA ASN A 136 22.63 4.53 9.59
C ASN A 136 23.66 5.20 8.68
N LYS A 137 23.31 5.42 7.41
CA LYS A 137 24.13 6.18 6.48
C LYS A 137 24.12 7.67 6.84
N ALA A 138 25.29 8.32 6.84
CA ALA A 138 25.44 9.68 7.35
C ALA A 138 24.53 10.71 6.65
N ASN A 139 24.39 10.62 5.33
CA ASN A 139 23.54 11.52 4.54
C ASN A 139 22.11 11.02 4.32
N SER A 140 21.70 9.89 4.90
CA SER A 140 20.29 9.49 4.98
C SER A 140 19.65 10.24 6.15
N LEU A 141 19.09 11.43 5.87
CA LEU A 141 18.57 12.32 6.89
C LEU A 141 17.19 11.93 7.40
N LYS A 142 16.38 11.30 6.55
CA LYS A 142 15.06 10.74 6.93
C LYS A 142 14.90 9.34 6.37
N THR A 143 14.31 8.47 7.18
CA THR A 143 13.87 7.14 6.79
C THR A 143 12.36 7.05 7.02
N VAL A 144 11.61 6.93 5.92
CA VAL A 144 10.17 6.81 5.94
C VAL A 144 9.78 5.34 6.08
N LEU A 145 9.06 5.03 7.13
CA LEU A 145 8.46 3.72 7.42
C LEU A 145 6.94 3.86 7.24
N ILE A 146 6.28 2.87 6.67
CA ILE A 146 4.87 2.99 6.26
C ILE A 146 3.87 2.78 7.40
N SER A 147 4.34 2.42 8.60
CA SER A 147 3.52 2.34 9.83
C SER A 147 4.38 2.64 11.07
N SER A 148 3.73 2.96 12.18
CA SER A 148 4.42 3.13 13.48
C SER A 148 5.02 1.80 13.96
N GLU A 149 4.35 0.68 13.72
CA GLU A 149 4.89 -0.64 14.05
C GLU A 149 6.21 -0.90 13.30
N GLN A 150 6.24 -0.64 11.99
CA GLN A 150 7.46 -0.79 11.20
C GLN A 150 8.56 0.15 11.67
N ARG A 151 8.22 1.41 12.00
CA ARG A 151 9.16 2.39 12.54
C ARG A 151 9.79 1.88 13.85
N ASP A 152 8.98 1.41 14.77
CA ASP A 152 9.44 0.96 16.08
C ASP A 152 10.33 -0.29 15.94
N ARG A 153 9.99 -1.23 15.07
CA ARG A 153 10.85 -2.38 14.73
C ARG A 153 12.18 -1.94 14.09
N TRP A 154 12.15 -0.95 13.19
CA TRP A 154 13.35 -0.42 12.57
C TRP A 154 14.26 0.26 13.58
N ILE A 155 13.72 1.05 14.51
CA ILE A 155 14.46 1.66 15.62
C ILE A 155 15.04 0.57 16.52
N ALA A 156 14.26 -0.44 16.88
CA ALA A 156 14.73 -1.57 17.72
C ALA A 156 15.86 -2.36 17.04
N SER A 157 15.95 -2.36 15.71
CA SER A 157 17.06 -2.97 14.97
C SER A 157 18.33 -2.10 14.88
N GLY A 158 18.35 -0.93 15.54
CA GLY A 158 19.49 -0.02 15.60
C GLY A 158 19.34 1.24 14.75
N GLY A 159 18.16 1.51 14.18
CA GLY A 159 17.87 2.74 13.43
C GLY A 159 17.84 3.98 14.31
N SER A 160 18.19 5.13 13.76
CA SER A 160 18.18 6.42 14.46
C SER A 160 16.75 6.92 14.66
N VAL A 161 16.36 7.17 15.91
CA VAL A 161 15.02 7.71 16.27
C VAL A 161 14.78 9.06 15.56
N ASP A 162 15.79 9.93 15.50
CA ASP A 162 15.66 11.29 14.93
C ASP A 162 15.44 11.28 13.40
N ARG A 163 15.75 10.17 12.75
CA ARG A 163 15.60 9.99 11.30
C ARG A 163 14.34 9.25 10.91
N ALA A 164 13.81 8.42 11.84
CA ALA A 164 12.66 7.56 11.59
C ALA A 164 11.35 8.35 11.62
N VAL A 165 10.64 8.36 10.51
CA VAL A 165 9.32 8.98 10.39
C VAL A 165 8.30 7.96 9.87
N SER A 166 7.07 8.04 10.37
CA SER A 166 5.98 7.18 9.88
C SER A 166 5.09 7.96 8.92
N ILE A 167 5.06 7.52 7.65
CA ILE A 167 4.15 8.07 6.63
C ILE A 167 3.50 6.90 5.89
N PRO A 168 2.17 6.80 5.89
CA PRO A 168 1.48 5.73 5.18
C PRO A 168 1.65 5.83 3.66
N ASN A 169 1.31 4.76 2.95
CA ASN A 169 1.35 4.74 1.50
C ASN A 169 0.40 5.80 0.90
N PRO A 170 0.86 6.65 -0.03
CA PRO A 170 -0.01 7.52 -0.79
C PRO A 170 -0.86 6.68 -1.76
N LEU A 171 -2.17 6.88 -1.72
CA LEU A 171 -3.10 6.16 -2.57
C LEU A 171 -4.05 7.14 -3.26
N LYS A 172 -4.09 7.07 -4.60
CA LYS A 172 -5.02 7.86 -5.40
C LYS A 172 -6.35 7.11 -5.52
N ILE A 173 -7.39 7.70 -4.96
CA ILE A 173 -8.75 7.17 -5.01
C ILE A 173 -9.48 7.85 -6.17
N PRO A 174 -10.02 7.11 -7.14
CA PRO A 174 -10.83 7.67 -8.21
C PRO A 174 -12.19 8.15 -7.69
N ASP A 175 -12.72 9.22 -8.27
CA ASP A 175 -14.10 9.64 -8.04
C ASP A 175 -15.00 8.89 -9.03
N ILE A 176 -15.71 7.87 -8.54
CA ILE A 176 -16.66 7.08 -9.34
C ILE A 176 -18.12 7.30 -8.90
N GLY A 177 -18.38 8.26 -8.00
CA GLY A 177 -19.71 8.48 -7.43
C GLY A 177 -20.22 7.28 -6.62
N ASP A 178 -21.54 7.05 -6.67
CA ASP A 178 -22.24 6.03 -5.86
C ASP A 178 -22.51 4.72 -6.61
N ASP A 179 -21.86 4.47 -7.75
CA ASP A 179 -22.05 3.23 -8.52
C ASP A 179 -21.70 2.00 -7.69
N ASN A 180 -22.57 0.98 -7.70
CA ASN A 180 -22.44 -0.23 -6.89
C ASN A 180 -23.11 -1.45 -7.55
N TYR A 181 -22.95 -2.63 -6.95
CA TYR A 181 -23.47 -3.89 -7.46
C TYR A 181 -24.79 -4.34 -6.80
N ARG A 182 -25.45 -3.52 -5.96
CA ARG A 182 -26.61 -3.99 -5.16
C ARG A 182 -27.78 -4.42 -6.03
N GLU A 183 -28.14 -3.63 -7.04
CA GLU A 183 -29.21 -3.98 -7.97
C GLU A 183 -28.85 -5.20 -8.83
N GLU A 184 -27.62 -5.22 -9.38
CA GLU A 184 -27.15 -6.29 -10.27
C GLU A 184 -27.21 -7.68 -9.60
N PHE A 185 -26.86 -7.75 -8.31
CA PHE A 185 -26.86 -9.01 -7.54
C PHE A 185 -28.07 -9.17 -6.61
N LYS A 186 -29.08 -8.30 -6.68
CA LYS A 186 -30.30 -8.33 -5.85
C LYS A 186 -30.00 -8.29 -4.35
N LEU A 187 -29.18 -7.33 -3.95
CA LEU A 187 -28.67 -7.17 -2.59
C LEU A 187 -29.21 -5.91 -1.87
N GLU A 188 -30.24 -5.25 -2.42
CA GLU A 188 -30.72 -3.93 -1.94
C GLU A 188 -31.18 -3.96 -0.46
N ASN A 189 -31.67 -5.12 0.01
CA ASN A 189 -32.16 -5.28 1.37
C ASN A 189 -31.24 -6.12 2.26
N LYS A 190 -29.98 -6.38 1.82
CA LYS A 190 -29.05 -7.19 2.58
C LYS A 190 -27.99 -6.32 3.27
N PHE A 191 -27.51 -6.78 4.43
CA PHE A 191 -26.31 -6.27 5.07
C PHE A 191 -25.10 -7.00 4.49
N ILE A 192 -24.15 -6.27 3.92
CA ILE A 192 -23.13 -6.82 3.04
C ILE A 192 -21.75 -6.67 3.65
N PHE A 193 -21.12 -7.80 3.91
CA PHE A 193 -19.70 -7.90 4.22
C PHE A 193 -18.90 -8.19 2.95
N GLY A 194 -17.64 -7.84 2.94
CA GLY A 194 -16.78 -8.26 1.84
C GLY A 194 -15.33 -7.84 2.00
N LEU A 195 -14.50 -8.44 1.19
CA LEU A 195 -13.08 -8.08 1.09
C LEU A 195 -12.62 -8.17 -0.38
N HIS A 196 -11.59 -7.44 -0.71
CA HIS A 196 -10.88 -7.64 -1.97
C HIS A 196 -9.42 -7.96 -1.71
N GLN A 197 -8.87 -8.85 -2.52
CA GLN A 197 -7.52 -9.35 -2.34
C GLN A 197 -6.96 -9.87 -3.66
N ARG A 198 -5.63 -9.71 -3.86
CA ARG A 198 -4.95 -10.35 -4.98
C ARG A 198 -5.03 -11.88 -4.88
N ARG A 199 -4.91 -12.56 -6.02
CA ARG A 199 -4.92 -14.03 -6.08
C ARG A 199 -3.57 -14.60 -5.58
N ASP A 200 -3.49 -14.84 -4.27
CA ASP A 200 -2.28 -15.33 -3.61
C ASP A 200 -2.68 -16.20 -2.40
N ASN A 201 -2.30 -17.49 -2.43
CA ASN A 201 -2.63 -18.42 -1.35
C ASN A 201 -1.82 -18.15 -0.06
N HIS A 202 -0.67 -17.49 -0.16
CA HIS A 202 0.16 -17.21 1.03
C HIS A 202 -0.48 -16.19 1.98
N ILE A 203 -1.39 -15.36 1.48
CA ILE A 203 -2.08 -14.34 2.28
C ILE A 203 -3.52 -14.72 2.63
N PHE A 204 -3.97 -15.90 2.21
CA PHE A 204 -5.31 -16.40 2.52
C PHE A 204 -5.54 -16.51 4.03
N SER A 205 -6.67 -16.00 4.51
CA SER A 205 -7.13 -16.19 5.89
C SER A 205 -8.52 -16.82 5.89
N PRO A 206 -8.74 -17.93 6.62
CA PRO A 206 -10.05 -18.55 6.72
C PRO A 206 -11.03 -17.77 7.59
N ILE A 207 -10.52 -16.92 8.50
CA ILE A 207 -11.28 -16.27 9.57
C ILE A 207 -12.51 -15.48 9.08
N PRO A 208 -12.45 -14.63 8.05
CA PRO A 208 -13.62 -13.87 7.65
C PRO A 208 -14.82 -14.73 7.18
N LEU A 209 -14.54 -15.84 6.48
CA LEU A 209 -15.61 -16.73 6.02
C LEU A 209 -16.10 -17.68 7.10
N GLU A 210 -15.24 -18.15 8.01
CA GLU A 210 -15.66 -18.91 9.19
C GLU A 210 -16.57 -18.06 10.09
N ALA A 211 -16.21 -16.79 10.30
CA ALA A 211 -17.03 -15.85 11.05
C ALA A 211 -18.37 -15.55 10.33
N TYR A 212 -18.34 -15.44 9.01
CA TYR A 212 -19.56 -15.20 8.24
C TYR A 212 -20.51 -16.40 8.28
N ASP A 213 -20.03 -17.63 8.29
CA ASP A 213 -20.82 -18.85 8.44
C ASP A 213 -21.67 -18.82 9.72
N GLU A 214 -21.11 -18.31 10.82
CA GLU A 214 -21.81 -18.17 12.12
C GLU A 214 -22.97 -17.15 12.12
N ILE A 215 -23.00 -16.26 11.13
CA ILE A 215 -23.97 -15.14 11.07
C ILE A 215 -24.82 -15.12 9.80
N GLU A 216 -24.56 -16.03 8.86
CA GLU A 216 -25.25 -16.04 7.58
C GLU A 216 -26.77 -16.18 7.78
N THR A 217 -27.53 -15.28 7.15
CA THR A 217 -28.98 -15.30 7.09
C THR A 217 -29.44 -14.88 5.69
N ASP A 218 -30.76 -14.96 5.44
CA ASP A 218 -31.32 -14.48 4.18
C ASP A 218 -31.15 -12.96 3.98
N ASP A 219 -30.93 -12.21 5.08
CA ASP A 219 -30.74 -10.76 5.06
C ASP A 219 -29.27 -10.34 4.99
N THR A 220 -28.33 -11.27 4.87
CA THR A 220 -26.89 -10.98 4.77
C THR A 220 -26.29 -11.46 3.45
N ALA A 221 -25.14 -10.91 3.08
CA ALA A 221 -24.32 -11.41 1.98
C ALA A 221 -22.83 -11.17 2.26
N PHE A 222 -21.99 -12.03 1.68
CA PHE A 222 -20.54 -11.82 1.65
C PHE A 222 -20.06 -11.76 0.21
N ILE A 223 -19.35 -10.69 -0.15
CA ILE A 223 -18.78 -10.52 -1.49
C ILE A 223 -17.28 -10.55 -1.42
N LEU A 224 -16.67 -11.40 -2.22
CA LEU A 224 -15.22 -11.44 -2.43
C LEU A 224 -14.89 -10.87 -3.81
N LEU A 225 -14.02 -9.88 -3.90
CA LEU A 225 -13.43 -9.43 -5.16
C LEU A 225 -12.00 -9.98 -5.29
N GLY A 226 -11.79 -10.89 -6.20
CA GLY A 226 -10.51 -11.59 -6.38
C GLY A 226 -10.27 -12.67 -5.35
N GLY A 227 -9.15 -12.60 -4.63
CA GLY A 227 -8.73 -13.61 -3.67
C GLY A 227 -8.21 -14.89 -4.32
N SER A 228 -7.68 -15.78 -3.51
CA SER A 228 -7.22 -17.10 -3.95
C SER A 228 -8.38 -18.10 -4.10
N GLU A 229 -8.14 -19.20 -4.81
CA GLU A 229 -9.12 -20.29 -4.95
C GLU A 229 -9.51 -20.92 -3.59
N SER A 230 -8.67 -20.73 -2.56
CA SER A 230 -8.95 -21.20 -1.21
C SER A 230 -10.21 -20.60 -0.63
N TYR A 231 -10.55 -19.34 -0.93
CA TYR A 231 -11.79 -18.72 -0.48
C TYR A 231 -13.02 -19.36 -1.09
N GLN A 232 -13.00 -19.64 -2.40
CA GLN A 232 -14.13 -20.31 -3.07
C GLN A 232 -14.31 -21.74 -2.57
N LYS A 233 -13.19 -22.44 -2.35
CA LYS A 233 -13.22 -23.78 -1.77
C LYS A 233 -13.80 -23.75 -0.36
N GLN A 234 -13.35 -22.84 0.50
CA GLN A 234 -13.83 -22.69 1.88
C GLN A 234 -15.33 -22.36 1.90
N ALA A 235 -15.78 -21.39 1.10
CA ALA A 235 -17.19 -21.03 1.03
C ALA A 235 -18.09 -22.24 0.65
N LYS A 236 -17.61 -23.08 -0.27
CA LYS A 236 -18.28 -24.32 -0.66
C LYS A 236 -18.27 -25.36 0.47
N ASP A 237 -17.13 -25.52 1.15
CA ASP A 237 -16.98 -26.50 2.24
C ASP A 237 -17.86 -26.13 3.45
N LEU A 238 -18.01 -24.83 3.75
CA LEU A 238 -18.93 -24.29 4.76
C LEU A 238 -20.41 -24.34 4.32
N GLY A 239 -20.68 -24.45 3.02
CA GLY A 239 -22.04 -24.47 2.48
C GLY A 239 -22.71 -23.10 2.43
N LEU A 240 -21.95 -22.02 2.35
CA LEU A 240 -22.47 -20.64 2.30
C LEU A 240 -23.39 -20.43 1.10
N LYS A 241 -24.56 -19.85 1.34
CA LYS A 241 -25.63 -19.64 0.33
C LYS A 241 -25.59 -18.24 -0.26
N ASN A 242 -25.19 -17.25 0.55
CA ASN A 242 -25.15 -15.84 0.20
C ASN A 242 -23.70 -15.35 -0.02
N PHE A 243 -22.86 -16.18 -0.63
CA PHE A 243 -21.47 -15.86 -1.00
C PHE A 243 -21.36 -15.57 -2.50
N ILE A 244 -20.81 -14.41 -2.85
CA ILE A 244 -20.57 -13.99 -4.22
C ILE A 244 -19.07 -13.79 -4.42
N CYS A 245 -18.50 -14.38 -5.48
CA CYS A 245 -17.10 -14.21 -5.84
C CYS A 245 -16.97 -13.53 -7.20
N LEU A 246 -16.34 -12.36 -7.21
CA LEU A 246 -16.01 -11.59 -8.41
C LEU A 246 -14.57 -11.88 -8.86
N PRO A 247 -14.28 -11.77 -10.15
CA PRO A 247 -12.93 -11.99 -10.68
C PRO A 247 -11.91 -11.02 -10.09
N THR A 248 -10.65 -11.46 -10.02
CA THR A 248 -9.52 -10.56 -9.70
C THR A 248 -9.39 -9.48 -10.75
N THR A 249 -9.25 -8.23 -10.32
CA THR A 249 -9.06 -7.08 -11.19
C THR A 249 -8.01 -6.12 -10.62
N GLY A 250 -7.39 -5.33 -11.50
CA GLY A 250 -6.59 -4.16 -11.15
C GLY A 250 -7.27 -2.85 -11.52
N GLU A 251 -8.49 -2.90 -12.04
CA GLU A 251 -9.26 -1.75 -12.47
C GLU A 251 -9.86 -1.03 -11.26
N LEU A 252 -9.42 0.19 -11.02
CA LEU A 252 -9.82 0.97 -9.85
C LEU A 252 -11.33 1.22 -9.81
N GLU A 253 -11.97 1.46 -10.95
CA GLU A 253 -13.42 1.66 -11.06
C GLU A 253 -14.20 0.45 -10.54
N ILE A 254 -13.78 -0.77 -10.89
CA ILE A 254 -14.40 -2.00 -10.42
C ILE A 254 -14.19 -2.20 -8.91
N ILE A 255 -12.98 -1.91 -8.41
CA ILE A 255 -12.67 -1.99 -6.98
C ILE A 255 -13.56 -1.03 -6.19
N HIS A 256 -13.68 0.22 -6.64
CA HIS A 256 -14.46 1.22 -5.92
C HIS A 256 -15.98 1.01 -6.06
N LYS A 257 -16.46 0.50 -7.20
CA LYS A 257 -17.85 0.02 -7.33
C LYS A 257 -18.15 -1.12 -6.37
N PHE A 258 -17.23 -2.07 -6.20
CA PHE A 258 -17.32 -3.12 -5.20
C PHE A 258 -17.38 -2.54 -3.77
N LEU A 259 -16.51 -1.62 -3.42
CA LEU A 259 -16.49 -1.00 -2.07
C LEU A 259 -17.78 -0.24 -1.78
N ASN A 260 -18.36 0.47 -2.75
CA ASN A 260 -19.67 1.12 -2.62
C ASN A 260 -20.82 0.13 -2.38
N THR A 261 -20.62 -1.15 -2.68
CA THR A 261 -21.63 -2.20 -2.46
C THR A 261 -21.69 -2.62 -1.00
N LEU A 262 -20.59 -2.54 -0.27
CA LEU A 262 -20.44 -3.08 1.08
C LEU A 262 -21.08 -2.21 2.15
N ASP A 263 -21.42 -2.82 3.28
CA ASP A 263 -21.71 -2.14 4.55
C ASP A 263 -20.49 -2.21 5.49
N VAL A 264 -19.72 -3.29 5.46
CA VAL A 264 -18.52 -3.51 6.30
C VAL A 264 -17.43 -4.17 5.46
N TYR A 265 -16.22 -3.67 5.60
CA TYR A 265 -15.03 -4.30 5.03
C TYR A 265 -14.49 -5.36 5.99
N ALA A 266 -14.61 -6.63 5.60
CA ALA A 266 -14.20 -7.79 6.39
C ALA A 266 -12.76 -8.20 6.03
N HIS A 267 -11.77 -7.41 6.48
CA HIS A 267 -10.37 -7.66 6.17
C HIS A 267 -9.87 -8.99 6.76
N GLY A 268 -9.14 -9.76 5.94
CA GLY A 268 -8.53 -11.02 6.35
C GLY A 268 -7.22 -11.29 5.61
N ARG A 269 -6.12 -11.40 6.37
CA ARG A 269 -4.81 -11.70 5.81
C ARG A 269 -3.95 -12.46 6.83
N SER A 270 -3.49 -13.67 6.46
CA SER A 270 -2.79 -14.58 7.37
C SER A 270 -1.45 -14.06 7.89
N ASP A 271 -0.72 -13.25 7.14
CA ASP A 271 0.56 -12.64 7.52
C ASP A 271 0.40 -11.23 8.12
N GLY A 272 -0.81 -10.66 8.05
CA GLY A 272 -1.12 -9.29 8.50
C GLY A 272 -0.63 -8.23 7.52
N GLU A 273 -0.68 -6.97 7.96
CA GLU A 273 -0.37 -5.81 7.13
C GLU A 273 0.56 -4.84 7.86
N GLN A 274 1.44 -4.18 7.11
CA GLN A 274 2.18 -3.01 7.61
C GLN A 274 1.37 -1.72 7.37
N CYS A 275 0.87 -1.56 6.14
CA CYS A 275 -0.01 -0.47 5.73
C CYS A 275 -0.83 -0.95 4.53
N SER A 276 -2.04 -1.41 4.78
CA SER A 276 -2.91 -2.00 3.77
C SER A 276 -3.54 -0.95 2.86
N CYS A 277 -3.27 -1.01 1.56
CA CYS A 277 -3.98 -0.19 0.58
C CYS A 277 -5.47 -0.52 0.58
N ALA A 278 -5.84 -1.80 0.73
CA ALA A 278 -7.23 -2.23 0.75
C ALA A 278 -8.04 -1.65 1.92
N ILE A 279 -7.42 -1.50 3.10
CA ILE A 279 -8.05 -0.82 4.24
C ILE A 279 -8.20 0.69 3.96
N ILE A 280 -7.20 1.34 3.35
CA ILE A 280 -7.28 2.76 2.96
C ILE A 280 -8.42 2.96 1.95
N GLU A 281 -8.52 2.09 0.95
CA GLU A 281 -9.60 2.10 -0.05
C GLU A 281 -10.96 1.94 0.62
N ALA A 282 -11.12 0.98 1.55
CA ALA A 282 -12.35 0.81 2.31
C ALA A 282 -12.72 2.05 3.14
N MET A 283 -11.74 2.64 3.82
CA MET A 283 -11.95 3.86 4.63
C MET A 283 -12.33 5.07 3.77
N SER A 284 -11.84 5.17 2.53
CA SER A 284 -12.24 6.23 1.60
C SER A 284 -13.74 6.19 1.26
N HIS A 285 -14.36 5.01 1.38
CA HIS A 285 -15.81 4.79 1.26
C HIS A 285 -16.54 4.84 2.61
N SER A 286 -15.86 5.29 3.67
CA SER A 286 -16.43 5.34 5.03
C SER A 286 -16.87 3.98 5.56
N LEU A 287 -16.29 2.87 5.09
CA LEU A 287 -16.62 1.53 5.55
C LEU A 287 -16.00 1.26 6.92
N PRO A 288 -16.77 0.78 7.91
CA PRO A 288 -16.20 0.14 9.08
C PRO A 288 -15.33 -1.05 8.68
N VAL A 289 -14.24 -1.27 9.40
CA VAL A 289 -13.29 -2.35 9.09
C VAL A 289 -13.20 -3.34 10.24
N ILE A 290 -13.37 -4.61 9.95
CA ILE A 290 -13.05 -5.69 10.90
C ILE A 290 -11.81 -6.40 10.39
N SER A 291 -10.88 -6.72 11.27
CA SER A 291 -9.69 -7.52 10.97
C SER A 291 -9.36 -8.46 12.11
N HIS A 292 -8.35 -9.28 11.93
CA HIS A 292 -7.88 -10.20 12.97
C HIS A 292 -6.37 -10.04 13.23
N THR A 293 -5.93 -10.56 14.37
CA THR A 293 -4.50 -10.60 14.73
C THR A 293 -3.71 -11.48 13.76
N ALA A 294 -2.49 -11.07 13.49
CA ALA A 294 -1.57 -11.75 12.57
C ALA A 294 -0.12 -11.40 12.95
N PRO A 295 0.92 -12.04 12.36
CA PRO A 295 2.32 -11.73 12.64
C PRO A 295 2.71 -10.26 12.45
N SER A 296 2.11 -9.58 11.48
CA SER A 296 2.24 -8.13 11.28
C SER A 296 0.95 -7.44 11.73
N MET A 297 1.05 -6.39 12.52
CA MET A 297 -0.07 -5.76 13.22
C MET A 297 -0.27 -4.29 12.83
N GLY A 298 0.28 -3.82 11.71
CA GLY A 298 0.06 -2.45 11.24
C GLY A 298 -1.42 -2.12 10.99
N GLN A 299 -2.26 -3.12 10.67
CA GLN A 299 -3.70 -2.95 10.57
C GLN A 299 -4.35 -2.51 11.89
N LEU A 300 -3.79 -2.81 13.06
CA LEU A 300 -4.31 -2.36 14.34
C LEU A 300 -4.26 -0.83 14.45
N GLU A 301 -3.11 -0.24 14.14
CA GLU A 301 -2.95 1.22 14.06
C GLU A 301 -3.85 1.79 12.97
N GLN A 302 -3.90 1.12 11.82
CA GLN A 302 -4.61 1.61 10.65
C GLN A 302 -6.13 1.68 10.87
N ILE A 303 -6.72 0.68 11.49
CA ILE A 303 -8.16 0.62 11.79
C ILE A 303 -8.51 1.54 12.97
N GLY A 304 -7.78 1.44 14.08
CA GLY A 304 -8.07 2.23 15.28
C GLY A 304 -9.54 2.14 15.69
N ASP A 305 -10.21 3.27 15.80
CA ASP A 305 -11.63 3.40 16.19
C ASP A 305 -12.63 3.29 15.01
N ALA A 306 -12.14 3.00 13.80
CA ALA A 306 -12.97 2.74 12.62
C ALA A 306 -13.55 1.32 12.58
N GLY A 307 -13.25 0.50 13.59
CA GLY A 307 -13.69 -0.90 13.68
C GLY A 307 -12.93 -1.65 14.75
N GLU A 308 -12.70 -2.95 14.55
CA GLU A 308 -12.02 -3.79 15.54
C GLU A 308 -11.01 -4.75 14.89
N VAL A 309 -9.94 -5.05 15.63
CA VAL A 309 -8.99 -6.13 15.33
C VAL A 309 -9.09 -7.15 16.44
N VAL A 310 -9.50 -8.37 16.11
CA VAL A 310 -9.88 -9.40 17.08
C VAL A 310 -9.08 -10.69 16.92
N GLU A 311 -9.22 -11.61 17.84
CA GLU A 311 -8.53 -12.90 17.81
C GLU A 311 -9.50 -14.05 17.46
N GLY A 312 -9.23 -14.72 16.34
CA GLY A 312 -10.06 -15.85 15.92
C GLY A 312 -11.38 -15.47 15.23
N TYR A 313 -12.07 -16.49 14.76
CA TYR A 313 -13.31 -16.28 13.99
C TYR A 313 -14.53 -16.04 14.89
N GLU A 314 -14.57 -16.56 16.10
CA GLU A 314 -15.68 -16.35 17.04
C GLU A 314 -15.79 -14.87 17.43
N ASP A 315 -14.71 -14.25 17.83
CA ASP A 315 -14.70 -12.81 18.14
C ASP A 315 -15.00 -11.97 16.90
N TYR A 316 -14.50 -12.42 15.74
CA TYR A 316 -14.80 -11.76 14.46
C TYR A 316 -16.31 -11.81 14.14
N ALA A 317 -16.96 -12.93 14.36
CA ALA A 317 -18.40 -13.10 14.19
C ALA A 317 -19.20 -12.22 15.18
N GLU A 318 -18.75 -12.08 16.43
CA GLU A 318 -19.38 -11.18 17.40
C GLU A 318 -19.30 -9.70 16.96
N VAL A 319 -18.17 -9.27 16.39
CA VAL A 319 -18.06 -7.92 15.84
C VAL A 319 -18.96 -7.76 14.59
N MET A 320 -19.04 -8.77 13.72
CA MET A 320 -19.99 -8.75 12.59
C MET A 320 -21.44 -8.57 13.08
N LYS A 321 -21.89 -9.33 14.10
CA LYS A 321 -23.20 -9.17 14.72
C LYS A 321 -23.39 -7.77 15.32
N LYS A 322 -22.38 -7.26 16.01
CA LYS A 322 -22.38 -5.91 16.59
C LYS A 322 -22.57 -4.84 15.52
N MET A 323 -21.90 -4.95 14.36
CA MET A 323 -22.09 -4.04 13.22
C MET A 323 -23.53 -4.10 12.68
N MET A 324 -24.14 -5.29 12.59
CA MET A 324 -25.49 -5.48 12.08
C MET A 324 -26.58 -4.94 13.02
N TYR A 325 -26.44 -5.19 14.32
CA TYR A 325 -27.53 -5.00 15.28
C TYR A 325 -27.38 -3.79 16.20
N ASN A 326 -26.17 -3.22 16.32
CA ASN A 326 -25.94 -1.99 17.07
C ASN A 326 -25.73 -0.79 16.14
N LYS A 327 -26.85 -0.15 15.77
CA LYS A 327 -26.85 0.98 14.83
C LYS A 327 -25.90 2.12 15.25
N ASN A 328 -25.85 2.45 16.55
CA ASN A 328 -24.99 3.53 17.03
C ASN A 328 -23.52 3.19 16.82
N TYR A 329 -23.11 1.98 17.22
CA TYR A 329 -21.76 1.49 17.02
C TYR A 329 -21.35 1.48 15.52
N TYR A 330 -22.23 0.97 14.66
CA TYR A 330 -22.00 0.97 13.22
C TYR A 330 -21.79 2.36 12.65
N VAL A 331 -22.66 3.31 13.04
CA VAL A 331 -22.57 4.72 12.59
C VAL A 331 -21.29 5.37 13.11
N ASP A 332 -20.91 5.15 14.37
CA ASP A 332 -19.68 5.68 14.95
C ASP A 332 -18.45 5.17 14.20
N CYS A 333 -18.40 3.87 13.90
CA CYS A 333 -17.31 3.28 13.10
C CYS A 333 -17.24 3.88 11.68
N LYS A 334 -18.37 4.14 11.03
CA LYS A 334 -18.39 4.83 9.71
C LYS A 334 -17.82 6.24 9.79
N ILE A 335 -18.24 7.02 10.79
CA ILE A 335 -17.74 8.38 11.00
C ILE A 335 -16.24 8.35 11.24
N ASN A 336 -15.77 7.46 12.11
CA ASN A 336 -14.37 7.32 12.45
C ASN A 336 -13.53 6.84 11.25
N SER A 337 -14.07 5.93 10.44
CA SER A 337 -13.44 5.45 9.20
C SER A 337 -13.19 6.61 8.24
N ASN A 338 -14.22 7.42 7.96
CA ASN A 338 -14.09 8.61 7.11
C ASN A 338 -13.07 9.60 7.70
N LYS A 339 -13.18 9.89 8.98
CA LYS A 339 -12.27 10.82 9.66
C LYS A 339 -10.82 10.36 9.55
N ARG A 340 -10.54 9.07 9.83
CA ARG A 340 -9.18 8.54 9.70
C ARG A 340 -8.66 8.65 8.27
N TYR A 341 -9.50 8.34 7.27
CA TYR A 341 -9.12 8.53 5.88
C TYR A 341 -8.73 10.00 5.60
N GLN A 342 -9.58 10.97 5.95
CA GLN A 342 -9.32 12.39 5.69
C GLN A 342 -8.08 12.91 6.42
N ASP A 343 -7.92 12.54 7.70
CA ASP A 343 -6.87 13.09 8.56
C ASP A 343 -5.49 12.43 8.33
N VAL A 344 -5.46 11.17 7.88
CA VAL A 344 -4.23 10.37 7.86
C VAL A 344 -3.87 9.85 6.48
N TYR A 345 -4.86 9.30 5.73
CA TYR A 345 -4.62 8.49 4.53
C TYR A 345 -4.95 9.19 3.22
N LYS A 346 -5.68 10.29 3.26
CA LYS A 346 -6.00 11.08 2.06
C LYS A 346 -4.71 11.48 1.35
N LEU A 347 -4.70 11.35 0.03
CA LEU A 347 -3.50 11.56 -0.79
C LEU A 347 -2.82 12.90 -0.49
N GLU A 348 -3.59 13.99 -0.43
CA GLU A 348 -3.06 15.32 -0.17
C GLU A 348 -2.41 15.42 1.22
N THR A 349 -3.00 14.77 2.24
CA THR A 349 -2.46 14.72 3.61
C THR A 349 -1.13 13.97 3.64
N VAL A 350 -1.04 12.86 2.91
CA VAL A 350 0.19 12.06 2.83
C VAL A 350 1.29 12.82 2.07
N ILE A 351 0.95 13.42 0.91
CA ILE A 351 1.90 14.20 0.10
C ILE A 351 2.40 15.41 0.88
N GLN A 352 1.55 16.08 1.67
CA GLN A 352 1.98 17.20 2.51
C GLN A 352 3.09 16.81 3.49
N LYS A 353 3.05 15.61 4.07
CA LYS A 353 4.11 15.09 4.95
C LYS A 353 5.44 14.91 4.19
N TYR A 354 5.40 14.44 2.94
CA TYR A 354 6.61 14.36 2.11
C TYR A 354 7.16 15.75 1.77
N ILE A 355 6.29 16.72 1.47
CA ILE A 355 6.71 18.12 1.22
C ILE A 355 7.44 18.69 2.44
N GLU A 356 6.93 18.46 3.64
CA GLU A 356 7.55 18.90 4.90
C GLU A 356 8.92 18.27 5.10
N ILE A 357 9.04 16.96 4.90
CA ILE A 357 10.32 16.25 5.01
C ILE A 357 11.35 16.79 3.99
N TYR A 358 10.95 16.98 2.73
CA TYR A 358 11.89 17.49 1.73
C TYR A 358 12.37 18.90 2.04
N LYS A 359 11.50 19.78 2.55
CA LYS A 359 11.89 21.11 3.00
C LYS A 359 12.83 21.04 4.21
N GLU A 360 12.49 20.19 5.21
CA GLU A 360 13.33 20.00 6.39
C GLU A 360 14.74 19.54 6.04
N VAL A 361 14.90 18.57 5.13
CA VAL A 361 16.24 18.03 4.79
C VAL A 361 17.07 18.96 3.90
N VAL A 362 16.46 19.90 3.20
CA VAL A 362 17.18 20.92 2.40
C VAL A 362 17.66 22.08 3.28
N ASP A 363 16.95 22.39 4.37
CA ASP A 363 17.26 23.50 5.27
C ASP A 363 18.35 23.14 6.31
N VAL A 364 18.84 21.89 6.35
CA VAL A 364 19.91 21.39 7.21
C VAL A 364 21.27 21.59 6.57
#